data_681a1243d5f9f9e5ebfd206d1014c18c
#
_entry.id   681a1243d5f9f9e5ebfd206d1014c18c
#
_cell.length_a   1.000
_cell.length_b   1.000
_cell.length_c   1.000
_cell.angle_alpha   90.00
_cell.angle_beta   90.00
_cell.angle_gamma   90.00
#
_symmetry.space_group_name_H-M   'P 1'
#
loop_
_entity.id
_entity.type
_entity.pdbx_description
1 polymer ?
#
loop_
_entity_poly.entity_id
_entity_poly.type
_entity_poly.pdbx_seq_one_letter_code
_entity_poly.pdbx_strand_id
1 'polypeptide(L)'
;MELKTTKFEIDGSIAILTLSRPQRRNAWTGRMHTEVRHLLDQADRNPDIRTVIITGAGNDFCVGADSQALEGHLEKGGYDSGTGADLAMPGYGVANEFDQNFAFMFGLNVTTIAAVNGAAAGAGFVLACFCDLRFAAKDAKLTTAHGPLGLPAEFGLSWLLPRLIGLTRANDLLLSSRVLTAGET
;
A
#
# COMPACT_ATOMS: atom_id res chain seq x y z
N MET A 1 -15.97 9.05 7.40
CA MET A 1 -15.20 9.82 6.36
C MET A 1 -15.80 9.53 4.99
N GLU A 2 -15.91 10.53 4.12
CA GLU A 2 -16.29 10.33 2.70
C GLU A 2 -15.10 9.74 1.94
N LEU A 3 -15.29 8.58 1.30
CA LEU A 3 -14.24 7.92 0.50
C LEU A 3 -14.18 8.53 -0.91
N LYS A 4 -12.98 8.88 -1.38
CA LYS A 4 -12.72 9.49 -2.70
C LYS A 4 -11.77 8.68 -3.58
N THR A 5 -10.92 7.88 -2.94
CA THR A 5 -9.82 7.16 -3.60
C THR A 5 -9.85 5.66 -3.33
N THR A 6 -10.78 5.24 -2.48
CA THR A 6 -10.97 3.84 -2.11
C THR A 6 -12.45 3.47 -2.12
N LYS A 7 -12.73 2.16 -2.12
CA LYS A 7 -14.05 1.59 -1.82
C LYS A 7 -13.86 0.55 -0.72
N PHE A 8 -14.91 0.34 0.06
CA PHE A 8 -14.90 -0.63 1.15
C PHE A 8 -16.23 -1.38 1.20
N GLU A 9 -16.15 -2.67 1.08
CA GLU A 9 -17.31 -3.58 1.07
C GLU A 9 -17.08 -4.68 2.10
N ILE A 10 -18.14 -5.12 2.76
CA ILE A 10 -18.08 -6.19 3.77
C ILE A 10 -18.98 -7.34 3.30
N ASP A 11 -18.40 -8.52 3.25
CA ASP A 11 -19.09 -9.78 2.96
C ASP A 11 -18.82 -10.79 4.08
N GLY A 12 -19.77 -10.95 4.97
CA GLY A 12 -19.59 -11.78 6.17
C GLY A 12 -18.42 -11.29 7.03
N SER A 13 -17.42 -12.13 7.22
CA SER A 13 -16.22 -11.80 8.01
C SER A 13 -15.04 -11.29 7.17
N ILE A 14 -15.27 -11.01 5.90
CA ILE A 14 -14.26 -10.51 4.97
C ILE A 14 -14.61 -9.08 4.57
N ALA A 15 -13.66 -8.17 4.69
CA ALA A 15 -13.75 -6.84 4.12
C ALA A 15 -12.91 -6.78 2.84
N ILE A 16 -13.41 -6.08 1.82
CA ILE A 16 -12.71 -5.82 0.57
C ILE A 16 -12.43 -4.33 0.47
N LEU A 17 -11.15 -3.97 0.53
CA LEU A 17 -10.65 -2.63 0.35
C LEU A 17 -10.12 -2.50 -1.08
N THR A 18 -10.80 -1.70 -1.90
CA THR A 18 -10.40 -1.49 -3.29
C THR A 18 -9.76 -0.10 -3.44
N LEU A 19 -8.51 -0.05 -3.90
CA LEU A 19 -7.86 1.19 -4.34
C LEU A 19 -8.57 1.66 -5.61
N SER A 20 -9.23 2.82 -5.61
CA SER A 20 -10.20 3.19 -6.64
C SER A 20 -9.90 4.53 -7.31
N ARG A 21 -8.79 4.54 -8.06
CA ARG A 21 -8.40 5.60 -9.00
C ARG A 21 -7.94 4.99 -10.33
N PRO A 22 -8.78 4.17 -11.01
CA PRO A 22 -8.35 3.40 -12.20
C PRO A 22 -7.85 4.30 -13.34
N GLN A 23 -8.38 5.52 -13.50
CA GLN A 23 -7.92 6.53 -14.47
C GLN A 23 -6.47 6.99 -14.22
N ARG A 24 -5.93 6.78 -13.02
CA ARG A 24 -4.55 7.07 -12.62
C ARG A 24 -3.82 5.79 -12.23
N ARG A 25 -4.29 4.62 -12.69
CA ARG A 25 -3.72 3.30 -12.39
C ARG A 25 -3.52 3.08 -10.89
N ASN A 26 -4.46 3.58 -10.09
CA ASN A 26 -4.47 3.56 -8.63
C ASN A 26 -3.21 4.18 -7.99
N ALA A 27 -2.62 5.20 -8.62
CA ALA A 27 -1.45 5.90 -8.08
C ALA A 27 -1.73 6.44 -6.68
N TRP A 28 -0.75 6.25 -5.79
CA TRP A 28 -0.83 6.51 -4.35
C TRP A 28 -0.75 7.99 -4.03
N THR A 29 -1.69 8.47 -3.25
CA THR A 29 -1.74 9.86 -2.77
C THR A 29 -1.84 9.90 -1.25
N GLY A 30 -1.60 11.05 -0.65
CA GLY A 30 -1.83 11.27 0.77
C GLY A 30 -3.28 10.95 1.17
N ARG A 31 -4.26 11.34 0.35
CA ARG A 31 -5.67 11.01 0.55
C ARG A 31 -5.90 9.49 0.58
N MET A 32 -5.34 8.75 -0.37
CA MET A 32 -5.46 7.29 -0.42
C MET A 32 -4.82 6.66 0.83
N HIS A 33 -3.65 7.14 1.25
CA HIS A 33 -3.00 6.67 2.46
C HIS A 33 -3.90 6.82 3.69
N THR A 34 -4.49 8.01 3.87
CA THR A 34 -5.40 8.28 4.99
C THR A 34 -6.65 7.39 4.94
N GLU A 35 -7.26 7.22 3.75
CA GLU A 35 -8.43 6.36 3.60
C GLU A 35 -8.10 4.89 3.90
N VAL A 36 -6.97 4.38 3.40
CA VAL A 36 -6.53 3.01 3.66
C VAL A 36 -6.30 2.78 5.15
N ARG A 37 -5.59 3.69 5.84
CA ARG A 37 -5.41 3.60 7.30
C ARG A 37 -6.74 3.59 8.04
N HIS A 38 -7.63 4.52 7.71
CA HIS A 38 -8.93 4.62 8.34
C HIS A 38 -9.76 3.34 8.17
N LEU A 39 -9.79 2.79 6.96
CA LEU A 39 -10.56 1.58 6.66
C LEU A 39 -9.98 0.32 7.32
N LEU A 40 -8.66 0.22 7.38
CA LEU A 40 -7.99 -0.88 8.07
C LEU A 40 -8.22 -0.80 9.59
N ASP A 41 -8.13 0.39 10.20
CA ASP A 41 -8.50 0.59 11.61
C ASP A 41 -9.97 0.25 11.87
N GLN A 42 -10.87 0.68 10.99
CA GLN A 42 -12.29 0.34 11.09
C GLN A 42 -12.53 -1.17 11.03
N ALA A 43 -11.83 -1.86 10.13
CA ALA A 43 -11.90 -3.32 10.04
C ALA A 43 -11.34 -4.00 11.29
N ASP A 44 -10.19 -3.52 11.78
CA ASP A 44 -9.50 -4.10 12.93
C ASP A 44 -10.30 -3.97 14.24
N ARG A 45 -11.08 -2.90 14.39
CA ARG A 45 -11.98 -2.69 15.52
C ARG A 45 -13.31 -3.43 15.43
N ASN A 46 -13.66 -3.93 14.25
CA ASN A 46 -14.90 -4.67 14.07
C ASN A 46 -14.70 -6.17 14.39
N PRO A 47 -15.28 -6.70 15.48
CA PRO A 47 -15.08 -8.09 15.88
C PRO A 47 -15.62 -9.12 14.88
N ASP A 48 -16.49 -8.70 13.97
CA ASP A 48 -17.06 -9.58 12.95
C ASP A 48 -16.13 -9.72 11.72
N ILE A 49 -15.17 -8.80 11.53
CA ILE A 49 -14.21 -8.85 10.43
C ILE A 49 -12.96 -9.59 10.89
N ARG A 50 -12.53 -10.58 10.11
CA ARG A 50 -11.33 -11.38 10.36
C ARG A 50 -10.24 -11.17 9.32
N THR A 51 -10.64 -10.74 8.13
CA THR A 51 -9.73 -10.62 6.99
C THR A 51 -10.07 -9.39 6.17
N VAL A 52 -9.06 -8.68 5.72
CA VAL A 52 -9.19 -7.59 4.75
C VAL A 52 -8.43 -7.97 3.48
N ILE A 53 -9.14 -8.03 2.36
CA ILE A 53 -8.53 -8.19 1.04
C ILE A 53 -8.33 -6.81 0.44
N ILE A 54 -7.08 -6.49 0.06
CA ILE A 54 -6.72 -5.24 -0.59
C ILE A 54 -6.47 -5.50 -2.07
N THR A 55 -7.16 -4.78 -2.95
CA THR A 55 -7.01 -4.92 -4.40
C THR A 55 -7.12 -3.58 -5.12
N GLY A 56 -6.85 -3.55 -6.42
CA GLY A 56 -6.97 -2.34 -7.25
C GLY A 56 -8.17 -2.37 -8.18
N ALA A 57 -8.85 -1.25 -8.34
CA ALA A 57 -9.88 -1.09 -9.37
C ALA A 57 -9.27 -1.09 -10.78
N GLY A 58 -9.91 -1.77 -11.73
CA GLY A 58 -9.44 -1.88 -13.11
C GLY A 58 -8.28 -2.87 -13.26
N ASN A 59 -7.30 -2.54 -14.08
CA ASN A 59 -6.27 -3.47 -14.53
C ASN A 59 -4.97 -3.41 -13.71
N ASP A 60 -4.83 -2.47 -12.79
CA ASP A 60 -3.62 -2.28 -11.99
C ASP A 60 -3.94 -2.38 -10.49
N PHE A 61 -3.00 -2.87 -9.73
CA PHE A 61 -3.08 -2.82 -8.27
C PHE A 61 -2.79 -1.39 -7.78
N CYS A 62 -1.56 -0.93 -7.90
CA CYS A 62 -1.13 0.44 -7.60
C CYS A 62 0.25 0.69 -8.20
N VAL A 63 0.40 1.72 -9.02
CA VAL A 63 1.65 1.98 -9.77
C VAL A 63 2.63 2.91 -9.04
N GLY A 64 2.46 3.11 -7.73
CA GLY A 64 3.35 3.94 -6.93
C GLY A 64 2.82 5.35 -6.70
N ALA A 65 3.68 6.25 -6.23
CA ALA A 65 3.30 7.62 -5.89
C ALA A 65 2.73 8.38 -7.11
N ASP A 66 1.67 9.17 -6.88
CA ASP A 66 1.10 10.04 -7.90
C ASP A 66 2.02 11.26 -8.11
N SER A 67 2.59 11.40 -9.31
CA SER A 67 3.53 12.48 -9.63
C SER A 67 2.94 13.87 -9.43
N GLN A 68 1.66 14.06 -9.76
CA GLN A 68 0.98 15.36 -9.56
C GLN A 68 0.80 15.67 -8.06
N ALA A 69 0.54 14.65 -7.24
CA ALA A 69 0.49 14.85 -5.80
C ALA A 69 1.88 15.20 -5.23
N LEU A 70 2.94 14.58 -5.74
CA LEU A 70 4.31 14.91 -5.34
C LEU A 70 4.70 16.35 -5.73
N GLU A 71 4.38 16.79 -6.94
CA GLU A 71 4.58 18.17 -7.38
C GLU A 71 3.84 19.17 -6.47
N GLY A 72 2.57 18.90 -6.15
CA GLY A 72 1.78 19.72 -5.24
C GLY A 72 2.34 19.77 -3.81
N HIS A 73 2.97 18.69 -3.33
CA HIS A 73 3.66 18.69 -2.02
C HIS A 73 4.92 19.56 -2.05
N LEU A 74 5.68 19.53 -3.15
CA LEU A 74 6.87 20.38 -3.31
C LEU A 74 6.49 21.86 -3.36
N GLU A 75 5.44 22.22 -4.11
CA GLU A 75 4.95 23.59 -4.21
C GLU A 75 4.45 24.14 -2.87
N LYS A 76 3.79 23.30 -2.06
CA LYS A 76 3.28 23.66 -0.73
C LYS A 76 4.33 23.60 0.37
N GLY A 77 5.52 23.08 0.08
CA GLY A 77 6.61 22.91 1.05
C GLY A 77 6.35 21.83 2.10
N GLY A 78 5.43 20.89 1.84
CA GLY A 78 5.14 19.80 2.75
C GLY A 78 4.07 18.83 2.28
N TYR A 79 3.91 17.77 3.03
CA TYR A 79 2.91 16.73 2.79
C TYR A 79 1.48 17.26 3.04
N ASP A 80 0.62 17.04 2.07
CA ASP A 80 -0.81 17.35 2.17
C ASP A 80 -1.62 16.08 1.88
N SER A 81 -2.30 15.56 2.92
CA SER A 81 -3.17 14.40 2.81
C SER A 81 -4.48 14.68 2.07
N GLY A 82 -4.83 15.96 1.87
CA GLY A 82 -6.14 16.37 1.37
C GLY A 82 -7.28 16.06 2.36
N THR A 83 -6.97 15.92 3.66
CA THR A 83 -7.93 15.66 4.74
C THR A 83 -7.66 16.61 5.90
N GLY A 84 -8.60 16.69 6.87
CA GLY A 84 -8.38 17.41 8.13
C GLY A 84 -7.20 16.85 8.90
N ALA A 85 -6.56 17.67 9.72
CA ALA A 85 -5.36 17.30 10.48
C ALA A 85 -5.58 16.07 11.38
N ASP A 86 -6.75 15.95 11.97
CA ASP A 86 -7.17 14.80 12.78
C ASP A 86 -7.17 13.47 12.02
N LEU A 87 -7.49 13.51 10.72
CA LEU A 87 -7.49 12.35 9.84
C LEU A 87 -6.15 12.13 9.12
N ALA A 88 -5.35 13.19 8.99
CA ALA A 88 -4.04 13.14 8.34
C ALA A 88 -2.95 12.59 9.25
N MET A 89 -3.16 12.71 10.56
CA MET A 89 -2.19 12.24 11.56
C MET A 89 -2.20 10.72 11.65
N PRO A 90 -1.06 10.12 11.90
CA PRO A 90 -0.96 8.73 12.34
C PRO A 90 -1.80 8.52 13.62
N GLY A 91 -2.07 7.26 13.99
CA GLY A 91 -2.69 6.93 15.27
C GLY A 91 -4.10 6.39 15.25
N TYR A 92 -4.64 6.07 14.09
CA TYR A 92 -5.92 5.37 14.02
C TYR A 92 -5.78 3.96 14.62
N GLY A 93 -6.08 3.83 15.92
CA GLY A 93 -6.23 2.57 16.60
C GLY A 93 -5.04 1.60 16.57
N VAL A 94 -3.98 1.95 15.88
CA VAL A 94 -2.76 1.16 15.87
C VAL A 94 -1.95 1.37 17.15
N ALA A 95 -1.20 0.36 17.54
CA ALA A 95 -0.25 0.48 18.63
C ALA A 95 0.79 1.57 18.31
N ASN A 96 1.10 2.43 19.31
CA ASN A 96 1.96 3.60 19.11
C ASN A 96 3.34 3.25 18.51
N GLU A 97 3.89 2.10 18.84
CA GLU A 97 5.15 1.59 18.33
C GLU A 97 5.12 1.26 16.83
N PHE A 98 3.94 1.07 16.26
CA PHE A 98 3.72 0.81 14.83
C PHE A 98 3.17 2.01 14.07
N ASP A 99 3.04 3.16 14.73
CA ASP A 99 2.46 4.36 14.13
C ASP A 99 3.42 5.07 13.15
N GLN A 100 3.74 4.39 12.07
CA GLN A 100 4.60 4.85 10.98
C GLN A 100 3.96 4.46 9.65
N ASN A 101 4.19 5.18 8.58
CA ASN A 101 3.71 5.00 7.22
C ASN A 101 2.96 3.66 6.97
N PHE A 102 3.64 2.64 6.41
CA PHE A 102 3.05 1.31 6.19
C PHE A 102 3.25 0.35 7.38
N ALA A 103 4.17 0.66 8.30
CA ALA A 103 4.45 -0.21 9.45
C ALA A 103 3.25 -0.35 10.40
N PHE A 104 2.28 0.55 10.34
CA PHE A 104 1.02 0.43 11.08
C PHE A 104 0.30 -0.89 10.81
N MET A 105 0.50 -1.49 9.63
CA MET A 105 -0.11 -2.77 9.27
C MET A 105 0.35 -3.91 10.17
N PHE A 106 1.54 -3.85 10.76
CA PHE A 106 2.00 -4.84 11.74
C PHE A 106 1.28 -4.76 13.10
N GLY A 107 0.62 -3.65 13.38
CA GLY A 107 -0.19 -3.47 14.59
C GLY A 107 -1.64 -3.94 14.46
N LEU A 108 -2.06 -4.40 13.29
CA LEU A 108 -3.42 -4.88 13.05
C LEU A 108 -3.58 -6.33 13.53
N ASN A 109 -4.78 -6.63 14.05
CA ASN A 109 -5.18 -7.98 14.46
C ASN A 109 -5.88 -8.73 13.33
N VAL A 110 -6.50 -8.03 12.37
CA VAL A 110 -7.10 -8.64 11.18
C VAL A 110 -6.02 -9.12 10.22
N THR A 111 -6.25 -10.27 9.59
CA THR A 111 -5.37 -10.75 8.51
C THR A 111 -5.52 -9.87 7.27
N THR A 112 -4.42 -9.41 6.71
CA THR A 112 -4.39 -8.61 5.48
C THR A 112 -3.91 -9.42 4.30
N ILE A 113 -4.63 -9.36 3.17
CA ILE A 113 -4.31 -10.10 1.95
C ILE A 113 -4.18 -9.12 0.79
N ALA A 114 -3.01 -9.03 0.15
CA ALA A 114 -2.87 -8.33 -1.10
C ALA A 114 -3.31 -9.22 -2.26
N ALA A 115 -4.42 -8.86 -2.92
CA ALA A 115 -4.85 -9.45 -4.18
C ALA A 115 -4.34 -8.56 -5.33
N VAL A 116 -3.12 -8.82 -5.77
CA VAL A 116 -2.40 -8.02 -6.77
C VAL A 116 -2.92 -8.35 -8.16
N ASN A 117 -3.92 -7.60 -8.61
CA ASN A 117 -4.64 -7.84 -9.86
C ASN A 117 -3.92 -7.34 -11.12
N GLY A 118 -2.78 -6.65 -10.98
CA GLY A 118 -2.02 -6.12 -12.10
C GLY A 118 -0.71 -5.47 -11.66
N ALA A 119 -0.33 -4.33 -12.24
CA ALA A 119 0.93 -3.68 -11.91
C ALA A 119 0.94 -3.17 -10.45
N ALA A 120 2.04 -3.49 -9.74
CA ALA A 120 2.35 -3.01 -8.40
C ALA A 120 3.77 -2.44 -8.37
N ALA A 121 3.91 -1.13 -8.19
CA ALA A 121 5.19 -0.44 -8.23
C ALA A 121 5.36 0.52 -7.04
N GLY A 122 6.59 0.76 -6.59
CA GLY A 122 6.89 1.71 -5.52
C GLY A 122 5.99 1.51 -4.31
N ALA A 123 5.22 2.52 -3.90
CA ALA A 123 4.29 2.45 -2.77
C ALA A 123 3.28 1.29 -2.88
N GLY A 124 2.84 0.93 -4.10
CA GLY A 124 1.95 -0.22 -4.32
C GLY A 124 2.65 -1.55 -4.05
N PHE A 125 3.90 -1.69 -4.47
CA PHE A 125 4.71 -2.86 -4.14
C PHE A 125 4.97 -2.94 -2.62
N VAL A 126 5.27 -1.80 -1.98
CA VAL A 126 5.45 -1.73 -0.52
C VAL A 126 4.17 -2.17 0.20
N LEU A 127 3.01 -1.62 -0.17
CA LEU A 127 1.72 -2.02 0.42
C LEU A 127 1.51 -3.54 0.33
N ALA A 128 1.76 -4.14 -0.84
CA ALA A 128 1.66 -5.58 -1.01
C ALA A 128 2.63 -6.36 -0.11
N CYS A 129 3.85 -5.85 0.09
CA CYS A 129 4.84 -6.47 0.99
C CYS A 129 4.42 -6.41 2.46
N PHE A 130 3.73 -5.35 2.89
CA PHE A 130 3.25 -5.20 4.27
C PHE A 130 2.00 -6.02 4.60
N CYS A 131 1.27 -6.52 3.61
CA CYS A 131 0.20 -7.49 3.86
C CYS A 131 0.77 -8.81 4.37
N ASP A 132 -0.02 -9.55 5.17
CA ASP A 132 0.35 -10.88 5.68
C ASP A 132 0.50 -11.89 4.54
N LEU A 133 -0.47 -11.91 3.64
CA LEU A 133 -0.48 -12.79 2.47
C LEU A 133 -0.57 -11.96 1.18
N ARG A 134 -0.04 -12.52 0.09
CA ARG A 134 -0.12 -11.92 -1.24
C ARG A 134 -0.33 -12.96 -2.32
N PHE A 135 -1.26 -12.63 -3.21
CA PHE A 135 -1.56 -13.39 -4.41
C PHE A 135 -1.48 -12.44 -5.61
N ALA A 136 -0.78 -12.85 -6.66
CA ALA A 136 -0.61 -12.05 -7.85
C ALA A 136 -1.34 -12.68 -9.03
N ALA A 137 -2.00 -11.85 -9.84
CA ALA A 137 -2.52 -12.28 -11.13
C ALA A 137 -1.37 -12.75 -12.03
N LYS A 138 -1.62 -13.71 -12.89
CA LYS A 138 -0.60 -14.35 -13.75
C LYS A 138 0.21 -13.35 -14.59
N ASP A 139 -0.41 -12.26 -14.99
CA ASP A 139 0.17 -11.18 -15.78
C ASP A 139 0.60 -9.97 -14.97
N ALA A 140 0.52 -10.05 -13.64
CA ALA A 140 0.97 -8.98 -12.76
C ALA A 140 2.46 -8.69 -12.92
N LYS A 141 2.81 -7.41 -12.83
CA LYS A 141 4.18 -6.90 -12.92
C LYS A 141 4.50 -6.14 -11.65
N LEU A 142 5.58 -6.50 -10.99
CA LEU A 142 5.97 -5.92 -9.71
C LEU A 142 7.36 -5.28 -9.82
N THR A 143 7.57 -4.13 -9.19
CA THR A 143 8.88 -3.48 -9.12
C THR A 143 8.98 -2.57 -7.92
N THR A 144 10.17 -2.45 -7.36
CA THR A 144 10.45 -1.48 -6.31
C THR A 144 10.43 -0.03 -6.85
N ALA A 145 10.75 0.14 -8.12
CA ALA A 145 10.69 1.38 -8.91
C ALA A 145 11.56 2.56 -8.42
N HIS A 146 12.25 2.49 -7.29
CA HIS A 146 12.99 3.61 -6.73
C HIS A 146 14.38 3.81 -7.33
N GLY A 147 15.07 2.76 -7.78
CA GLY A 147 16.41 2.86 -8.38
C GLY A 147 16.48 3.86 -9.54
N PRO A 148 15.65 3.74 -10.60
CA PRO A 148 15.61 4.67 -11.71
C PRO A 148 15.27 6.12 -11.33
N LEU A 149 14.63 6.33 -10.17
CA LEU A 149 14.27 7.64 -9.66
C LEU A 149 15.35 8.23 -8.74
N GLY A 150 16.44 7.51 -8.49
CA GLY A 150 17.49 7.94 -7.56
C GLY A 150 17.04 7.97 -6.10
N LEU A 151 15.98 7.24 -5.76
CA LEU A 151 15.42 7.17 -4.41
C LEU A 151 15.97 5.96 -3.66
N PRO A 152 16.14 6.05 -2.33
CA PRO A 152 16.45 4.89 -1.50
C PRO A 152 15.24 3.96 -1.40
N ALA A 153 15.45 2.76 -0.85
CA ALA A 153 14.36 1.86 -0.50
C ALA A 153 13.54 2.42 0.67
N GLU A 154 12.43 3.07 0.34
CA GLU A 154 11.58 3.81 1.27
C GLU A 154 10.63 2.91 2.08
N PHE A 155 9.93 3.51 3.03
CA PHE A 155 8.84 2.90 3.80
C PHE A 155 9.20 1.62 4.54
N GLY A 156 10.48 1.43 4.90
CA GLY A 156 10.94 0.22 5.58
C GLY A 156 11.14 -1.00 4.67
N LEU A 157 11.03 -0.84 3.35
CA LEU A 157 11.18 -1.95 2.41
C LEU A 157 12.57 -2.60 2.48
N SER A 158 13.63 -1.83 2.74
CA SER A 158 14.99 -2.35 2.93
C SER A 158 15.13 -3.28 4.14
N TRP A 159 14.28 -3.11 5.15
CA TRP A 159 14.19 -4.00 6.30
C TRP A 159 13.29 -5.21 6.06
N LEU A 160 12.13 -4.98 5.42
CA LEU A 160 11.07 -5.98 5.25
C LEU A 160 11.42 -6.98 4.15
N LEU A 161 11.84 -6.52 2.98
CA LEU A 161 12.01 -7.37 1.80
C LEU A 161 13.00 -8.51 2.02
N PRO A 162 14.19 -8.29 2.66
CA PRO A 162 15.10 -9.40 2.99
C PRO A 162 14.49 -10.48 3.90
N ARG A 163 13.52 -10.09 4.74
CA ARG A 163 12.82 -11.02 5.64
C ARG A 163 11.77 -11.84 4.90
N LEU A 164 11.21 -11.31 3.83
CA LEU A 164 10.22 -12.01 3.02
C LEU A 164 10.86 -12.98 2.02
N ILE A 165 11.94 -12.58 1.34
CA ILE A 165 12.48 -13.31 0.18
C ILE A 165 13.98 -13.68 0.30
N GLY A 166 14.60 -13.39 1.43
CA GLY A 166 16.03 -13.58 1.66
C GLY A 166 16.88 -12.45 1.06
N LEU A 167 18.09 -12.29 1.62
CA LEU A 167 18.97 -11.13 1.34
C LEU A 167 19.36 -11.01 -0.13
N THR A 168 19.73 -12.12 -0.78
CA THR A 168 20.23 -12.12 -2.16
C THR A 168 19.16 -11.62 -3.14
N ARG A 169 17.93 -12.14 -3.03
CA ARG A 169 16.82 -11.72 -3.89
C ARG A 169 16.38 -10.29 -3.58
N ALA A 170 16.38 -9.93 -2.30
CA ALA A 170 16.06 -8.54 -1.91
C ALA A 170 17.08 -7.55 -2.48
N ASN A 171 18.38 -7.85 -2.41
CA ASN A 171 19.42 -7.01 -3.01
C ASN A 171 19.27 -6.90 -4.53
N ASP A 172 18.96 -8.00 -5.23
CA ASP A 172 18.67 -7.95 -6.66
C ASP A 172 17.56 -6.93 -6.96
N LEU A 173 16.43 -7.01 -6.25
CA LEU A 173 15.31 -6.13 -6.50
C LEU A 173 15.54 -4.68 -6.04
N LEU A 174 16.18 -4.51 -4.89
CA LEU A 174 16.42 -3.17 -4.32
C LEU A 174 17.48 -2.41 -5.12
N LEU A 175 18.48 -3.08 -5.67
CA LEU A 175 19.56 -2.41 -6.44
C LEU A 175 19.19 -2.24 -7.91
N SER A 176 18.55 -3.24 -8.53
CA SER A 176 18.22 -3.18 -9.96
C SER A 176 16.89 -2.48 -10.24
N SER A 177 15.95 -2.52 -9.30
CA SER A 177 14.55 -2.13 -9.51
C SER A 177 13.92 -2.78 -10.75
N ARG A 178 14.42 -3.94 -11.15
CA ARG A 178 13.88 -4.66 -12.32
C ARG A 178 12.41 -5.03 -12.11
N VAL A 179 11.72 -5.20 -13.21
CA VAL A 179 10.34 -5.68 -13.18
C VAL A 179 10.34 -7.19 -12.97
N LEU A 180 9.59 -7.65 -11.97
CA LEU A 180 9.25 -9.05 -11.75
C LEU A 180 7.95 -9.39 -12.47
N THR A 181 7.90 -10.58 -13.03
CA THR A 181 6.66 -11.22 -13.43
C THR A 181 6.09 -12.09 -12.30
N ALA A 182 4.80 -12.40 -12.33
CA ALA A 182 4.19 -13.27 -11.33
C ALA A 182 4.82 -14.66 -11.25
N GLY A 183 5.45 -15.14 -12.33
CA GLY A 183 6.16 -16.44 -12.33
C GLY A 183 7.50 -16.44 -11.59
N GLU A 184 8.00 -15.24 -11.20
CA GLU A 184 9.25 -15.07 -10.45
C GLU A 184 9.01 -14.77 -8.97
N THR A 185 7.76 -14.65 -8.54
CA THR A 185 7.35 -14.29 -7.17
C THR A 185 7.07 -15.50 -6.28
#